data_92dc8b6f1b4831867d2620d87c0adfe4
#
_entry.id   92dc8b6f1b4831867d2620d87c0adfe4
#
_cell.length_a   1.000
_cell.length_b   1.000
_cell.length_c   1.000
_cell.angle_alpha   90.00
_cell.angle_beta   90.00
_cell.angle_gamma   90.00
#
_symmetry.space_group_name_H-M   'P 1'
#
loop_
_entity.id
_entity.type
_entity.pdbx_description
1 polymer ?
#
loop_
_entity_poly.entity_id
_entity_poly.type
_entity_poly.pdbx_seq_one_letter_code
_entity_poly.pdbx_strand_id
1 'polypeptide(L)'
;MLATRHLPLLGQVSLHKYKLMSKAYVRNRDGANGMAQNRKKTGTQLTGRIVFPDNPSYNAARMEFNRRFSKFPRVIVFCKRTQDVINAVKWARERGVRLRARSGRHSYEGFSTVNGGIIIDVSEMNKVKVDRKNRVAIVQTGNPLARVYRKLWNKRVALPAGTAPDVGVAGLTLGGGIGLLSRKYGLTCDNLKQVKMVVASGRYGAKAIVANRRINSDLLWASRGGGGGNFGVATAYTFRVRPISSVSIYSITWKWADLEKVLPAWQRWAPSVTNRLTSTIEVSAKQVGTIVSTGQLLGGAEELRRLIRPLLRTGTPIKVMVKTVPFIEATRFFAESDLNLEPKFKITGAYGFQSLPREGVRIIRDFLSKAPNRHSTVWSQSLGGAGSAVSRVAATATAYPHRKAEIIYELSARWRNNNEQQRNIRWVERFRRALRPFVKGDYVNFPDLQIKNWPKAYYGGNFRRLKQVKRKYDPHNVFRFAQSIPVGKQERK
;
A
#
# COMPACT_ATOMS: atom_id res chain seq x y z
N MET A 1 -18.01 20.11 -43.91
CA MET A 1 -16.64 20.33 -44.38
C MET A 1 -15.67 20.02 -43.26
N LEU A 2 -14.91 18.95 -43.47
CA LEU A 2 -13.92 18.38 -42.51
C LEU A 2 -12.66 19.25 -42.47
N ALA A 3 -12.14 19.50 -41.28
CA ALA A 3 -10.78 19.99 -41.10
C ALA A 3 -10.07 19.15 -40.03
N THR A 4 -9.33 18.16 -40.49
CA THR A 4 -8.33 17.39 -39.76
C THR A 4 -7.16 18.28 -39.33
N ARG A 5 -6.87 18.35 -38.04
CA ARG A 5 -5.61 18.93 -37.53
C ARG A 5 -4.72 17.84 -36.94
N HIS A 6 -3.53 17.76 -37.52
CA HIS A 6 -2.42 16.86 -37.15
C HIS A 6 -1.94 17.08 -35.71
N LEU A 7 -1.70 15.97 -35.02
CA LEU A 7 -0.97 15.90 -33.75
C LEU A 7 0.56 15.84 -34.04
N PRO A 8 1.40 16.56 -33.30
CA PRO A 8 2.84 16.51 -33.51
C PRO A 8 3.49 15.28 -32.87
N LEU A 9 4.38 14.68 -33.65
CA LEU A 9 5.27 13.56 -33.34
C LEU A 9 6.27 13.88 -32.19
N LEU A 10 6.00 13.44 -30.98
CA LEU A 10 6.96 13.45 -29.85
C LEU A 10 7.24 12.05 -29.30
N GLY A 11 7.21 11.02 -30.15
CA GLY A 11 7.44 9.63 -29.76
C GLY A 11 8.70 8.96 -30.34
N GLN A 12 9.44 9.59 -31.28
CA GLN A 12 10.47 8.88 -32.05
C GLN A 12 11.87 8.86 -31.42
N VAL A 13 12.24 9.76 -30.54
CA VAL A 13 13.62 9.84 -30.02
C VAL A 13 13.94 8.72 -29.01
N SER A 14 12.94 8.19 -28.30
CA SER A 14 13.14 7.12 -27.31
C SER A 14 13.29 5.72 -27.94
N LEU A 15 12.63 5.48 -29.07
CA LEU A 15 12.67 4.18 -29.76
C LEU A 15 14.00 3.91 -30.45
N HIS A 16 14.70 4.96 -30.89
CA HIS A 16 15.98 4.80 -31.62
C HIS A 16 17.14 4.36 -30.69
N LYS A 17 17.19 4.89 -29.44
CA LYS A 17 18.18 4.45 -28.45
C LYS A 17 17.97 2.99 -28.03
N TYR A 18 16.73 2.52 -27.98
CA TYR A 18 16.42 1.12 -27.65
C TYR A 18 16.71 0.15 -28.80
N LYS A 19 16.50 0.55 -30.05
CA LYS A 19 16.88 -0.26 -31.20
C LYS A 19 18.40 -0.46 -31.30
N LEU A 20 19.20 0.53 -30.92
CA LEU A 20 20.66 0.40 -30.91
C LEU A 20 21.15 -0.54 -29.79
N MET A 21 20.48 -0.54 -28.59
CA MET A 21 20.83 -1.48 -27.54
C MET A 21 20.38 -2.93 -27.85
N SER A 22 19.28 -3.12 -28.57
CA SER A 22 18.85 -4.45 -29.00
C SER A 22 19.75 -5.01 -30.11
N LYS A 23 20.24 -4.17 -31.06
CA LYS A 23 21.18 -4.59 -32.11
C LYS A 23 22.57 -4.95 -31.56
N ALA A 24 23.04 -4.28 -30.51
CA ALA A 24 24.29 -4.66 -29.83
C ALA A 24 24.19 -6.02 -29.12
N TYR A 25 22.99 -6.41 -28.65
CA TYR A 25 22.76 -7.73 -28.03
C TYR A 25 22.66 -8.86 -29.08
N VAL A 26 22.18 -8.58 -30.29
CA VAL A 26 22.08 -9.56 -31.40
C VAL A 26 23.43 -9.74 -32.11
N ARG A 27 24.25 -8.69 -32.24
CA ARG A 27 25.56 -8.79 -32.93
C ARG A 27 26.61 -9.62 -32.19
N ASN A 28 26.47 -9.85 -30.88
CA ASN A 28 27.35 -10.76 -30.11
C ASN A 28 26.99 -12.25 -30.28
N ARG A 29 26.06 -12.61 -31.18
CA ARG A 29 25.76 -14.01 -31.52
C ARG A 29 26.53 -14.56 -32.73
N ASP A 30 27.05 -13.71 -33.58
CA ASP A 30 27.60 -14.14 -34.88
C ASP A 30 29.14 -14.14 -34.97
N GLY A 31 29.84 -13.91 -33.86
CA GLY A 31 31.29 -13.81 -33.80
C GLY A 31 32.01 -14.90 -32.98
N ALA A 32 31.52 -16.15 -32.98
CA ALA A 32 32.23 -17.24 -32.30
C ALA A 32 31.90 -18.61 -32.93
N ASN A 33 32.21 -18.78 -34.18
CA ASN A 33 32.41 -20.11 -34.74
C ASN A 33 33.90 -20.47 -34.60
N GLY A 34 34.21 -21.25 -33.55
CA GLY A 34 35.52 -21.79 -33.28
C GLY A 34 35.67 -22.25 -31.84
N MET A 35 35.52 -23.53 -31.63
CA MET A 35 35.63 -24.31 -30.34
C MET A 35 34.31 -24.52 -29.63
N ALA A 36 33.53 -25.45 -30.14
CA ALA A 36 32.45 -26.10 -29.42
C ALA A 36 33.00 -26.96 -28.28
N GLN A 37 33.25 -26.39 -27.11
CA GLN A 37 33.28 -27.11 -25.87
C GLN A 37 31.91 -27.08 -25.21
N ASN A 38 31.35 -28.24 -25.00
CA ASN A 38 30.11 -28.62 -24.37
C ASN A 38 29.94 -27.99 -22.96
N ARG A 39 29.77 -26.67 -22.84
CA ARG A 39 29.30 -26.05 -21.60
C ARG A 39 27.79 -26.19 -21.56
N LYS A 40 27.27 -27.26 -20.91
CA LYS A 40 25.88 -27.35 -20.45
C LYS A 40 25.46 -25.96 -19.94
N LYS A 41 24.42 -25.36 -20.55
CA LYS A 41 23.79 -24.13 -20.03
C LYS A 41 23.18 -24.40 -18.66
N THR A 42 23.99 -24.35 -17.59
CA THR A 42 23.63 -24.70 -16.22
C THR A 42 23.11 -23.54 -15.40
N GLY A 43 22.43 -22.56 -15.99
CA GLY A 43 21.81 -21.45 -15.28
C GLY A 43 20.32 -21.68 -15.02
N THR A 44 19.82 -21.17 -13.89
CA THR A 44 18.40 -21.23 -13.56
C THR A 44 17.54 -20.65 -14.69
N GLN A 45 16.52 -21.39 -15.13
CA GLN A 45 15.53 -20.94 -16.09
C GLN A 45 14.39 -20.22 -15.37
N LEU A 46 13.87 -19.15 -16.00
CA LEU A 46 12.62 -18.49 -15.57
C LEU A 46 11.44 -19.41 -15.87
N THR A 47 10.48 -19.46 -14.96
CA THR A 47 9.19 -20.18 -15.12
C THR A 47 8.02 -19.26 -14.74
N GLY A 48 6.81 -19.61 -15.15
CA GLY A 48 5.64 -18.73 -15.07
C GLY A 48 5.42 -18.03 -16.41
N ARG A 49 4.57 -17.00 -16.45
CA ARG A 49 4.38 -16.19 -17.66
C ARG A 49 5.44 -15.09 -17.70
N ILE A 50 6.26 -15.11 -18.73
CA ILE A 50 7.42 -14.23 -18.88
C ILE A 50 7.10 -13.16 -19.92
N VAL A 51 7.38 -11.90 -19.60
CA VAL A 51 7.16 -10.75 -20.50
C VAL A 51 8.46 -9.97 -20.63
N PHE A 52 9.02 -9.97 -21.86
CA PHE A 52 10.18 -9.20 -22.28
C PHE A 52 9.76 -7.88 -22.97
N PRO A 53 10.67 -6.93 -23.20
CA PRO A 53 10.36 -5.63 -23.82
C PRO A 53 9.77 -5.69 -25.24
N ASP A 54 10.04 -6.73 -25.99
CA ASP A 54 9.51 -7.00 -27.35
C ASP A 54 8.10 -7.60 -27.33
N ASN A 55 7.63 -8.06 -26.17
CA ASN A 55 6.28 -8.64 -26.05
C ASN A 55 5.21 -7.54 -26.18
N PRO A 56 4.15 -7.72 -26.98
CA PRO A 56 3.06 -6.73 -27.13
C PRO A 56 2.41 -6.31 -25.81
N SER A 57 2.34 -7.20 -24.83
CA SER A 57 1.78 -6.89 -23.50
C SER A 57 2.73 -6.15 -22.57
N TYR A 58 3.99 -5.89 -22.95
CA TYR A 58 5.01 -5.33 -22.07
C TYR A 58 4.63 -3.97 -21.48
N ASN A 59 4.10 -3.06 -22.30
CA ASN A 59 3.72 -1.74 -21.83
C ASN A 59 2.61 -1.81 -20.75
N ALA A 60 1.60 -2.65 -20.95
CA ALA A 60 0.56 -2.89 -19.93
C ALA A 60 1.12 -3.60 -18.69
N ALA A 61 2.01 -4.58 -18.89
CA ALA A 61 2.61 -5.36 -17.82
C ALA A 61 3.51 -4.53 -16.90
N ARG A 62 4.27 -3.55 -17.41
CA ARG A 62 5.19 -2.71 -16.62
C ARG A 62 4.52 -1.58 -15.86
N MET A 63 3.27 -1.26 -16.15
CA MET A 63 2.57 -0.12 -15.56
C MET A 63 2.30 -0.30 -14.06
N GLU A 64 2.46 0.78 -13.29
CA GLU A 64 2.11 0.89 -11.88
C GLU A 64 0.77 1.65 -11.72
N PHE A 65 0.13 1.55 -10.56
CA PHE A 65 -1.06 2.34 -10.23
C PHE A 65 -0.77 3.84 -10.29
N ASN A 66 0.32 4.29 -9.65
CA ASN A 66 0.77 5.67 -9.79
C ASN A 66 1.51 5.88 -11.12
N ARG A 67 0.83 6.42 -12.11
CA ARG A 67 1.36 6.68 -13.45
C ARG A 67 2.47 7.75 -13.49
N ARG A 68 2.78 8.37 -12.37
CA ARG A 68 3.97 9.22 -12.21
C ARG A 68 5.27 8.43 -12.44
N PHE A 69 5.24 7.12 -12.20
CA PHE A 69 6.40 6.24 -12.36
C PHE A 69 6.28 5.40 -13.64
N SER A 70 7.22 5.64 -14.56
CA SER A 70 7.37 4.86 -15.80
C SER A 70 8.77 4.29 -15.84
N LYS A 71 8.94 3.02 -15.48
CA LYS A 71 10.22 2.30 -15.51
C LYS A 71 10.18 1.17 -16.50
N PHE A 72 11.36 0.76 -16.97
CA PHE A 72 11.56 -0.23 -18.02
C PHE A 72 12.35 -1.43 -17.47
N PRO A 73 11.67 -2.44 -16.91
CA PRO A 73 12.31 -3.67 -16.47
C PRO A 73 12.85 -4.47 -17.65
N ARG A 74 13.96 -5.21 -17.42
CA ARG A 74 14.49 -6.16 -18.41
C ARG A 74 13.53 -7.31 -18.69
N VAL A 75 12.81 -7.76 -17.65
CA VAL A 75 11.84 -8.85 -17.73
C VAL A 75 10.84 -8.73 -16.60
N ILE A 76 9.62 -9.16 -16.85
CA ILE A 76 8.55 -9.30 -15.85
C ILE A 76 8.14 -10.76 -15.83
N VAL A 77 8.16 -11.38 -14.63
CA VAL A 77 7.76 -12.77 -14.44
C VAL A 77 6.49 -12.80 -13.59
N PHE A 78 5.38 -13.19 -14.19
CA PHE A 78 4.12 -13.46 -13.50
C PHE A 78 4.14 -14.87 -12.95
N CYS A 79 4.31 -14.98 -11.64
CA CYS A 79 4.44 -16.24 -10.93
C CYS A 79 3.08 -16.82 -10.57
N LYS A 80 2.86 -18.11 -10.87
CA LYS A 80 1.67 -18.89 -10.50
C LYS A 80 1.91 -19.77 -9.28
N ARG A 81 3.16 -20.19 -9.08
CA ARG A 81 3.59 -21.12 -8.02
C ARG A 81 4.79 -20.55 -7.27
N THR A 82 4.99 -21.02 -6.04
CA THR A 82 6.18 -20.65 -5.23
C THR A 82 7.48 -20.98 -5.95
N GLN A 83 7.52 -22.06 -6.74
CA GLN A 83 8.70 -22.45 -7.51
C GLN A 83 9.08 -21.40 -8.55
N ASP A 84 8.10 -20.75 -9.20
CA ASP A 84 8.37 -19.68 -10.17
C ASP A 84 9.06 -18.49 -9.49
N VAL A 85 8.65 -18.16 -8.25
CA VAL A 85 9.30 -17.12 -7.44
C VAL A 85 10.74 -17.52 -7.07
N ILE A 86 10.96 -18.79 -6.67
CA ILE A 86 12.30 -19.30 -6.36
C ILE A 86 13.20 -19.19 -7.60
N ASN A 87 12.73 -19.63 -8.76
CA ASN A 87 13.48 -19.59 -10.01
C ASN A 87 13.80 -18.14 -10.41
N ALA A 88 12.84 -17.21 -10.27
CA ALA A 88 13.05 -15.80 -10.59
C ALA A 88 14.09 -15.12 -9.66
N VAL A 89 14.08 -15.42 -8.36
CA VAL A 89 15.07 -14.91 -7.41
C VAL A 89 16.46 -15.48 -7.73
N LYS A 90 16.58 -16.79 -7.97
CA LYS A 90 17.84 -17.43 -8.36
C LYS A 90 18.39 -16.86 -9.65
N TRP A 91 17.55 -16.77 -10.69
CA TRP A 91 17.89 -16.19 -11.99
C TRP A 91 18.47 -14.78 -11.86
N ALA A 92 17.83 -13.95 -11.05
CA ALA A 92 18.28 -12.57 -10.80
C ALA A 92 19.66 -12.54 -10.11
N ARG A 93 19.87 -13.39 -9.12
CA ARG A 93 21.11 -13.46 -8.32
C ARG A 93 22.29 -14.00 -9.14
N GLU A 94 22.08 -15.04 -9.91
CA GLU A 94 23.09 -15.63 -10.80
C GLU A 94 23.60 -14.64 -11.86
N ARG A 95 22.74 -13.68 -12.24
CA ARG A 95 23.04 -12.68 -13.28
C ARG A 95 23.35 -11.28 -12.76
N GLY A 96 23.41 -11.11 -11.41
CA GLY A 96 23.62 -9.80 -10.78
C GLY A 96 22.52 -8.78 -11.09
N VAL A 97 21.31 -9.23 -11.45
CA VAL A 97 20.21 -8.36 -11.88
C VAL A 97 19.39 -7.90 -10.68
N ARG A 98 19.11 -6.60 -10.57
CA ARG A 98 18.23 -6.05 -9.52
C ARG A 98 16.82 -6.59 -9.66
N LEU A 99 16.22 -6.98 -8.53
CA LEU A 99 14.84 -7.48 -8.53
C LEU A 99 13.88 -6.58 -7.74
N ARG A 100 12.59 -6.69 -8.05
CA ARG A 100 11.47 -6.12 -7.29
C ARG A 100 10.35 -7.14 -7.15
N ALA A 101 9.81 -7.24 -5.94
CA ALA A 101 8.57 -7.96 -5.68
C ALA A 101 7.38 -7.06 -6.01
N ARG A 102 6.38 -7.59 -6.68
CA ARG A 102 5.16 -6.87 -7.04
C ARG A 102 3.92 -7.75 -6.86
N SER A 103 2.82 -7.15 -6.39
CA SER A 103 1.49 -7.77 -6.28
C SER A 103 0.44 -6.84 -6.91
N GLY A 104 -0.19 -5.94 -6.13
CA GLY A 104 -1.24 -5.02 -6.60
C GLY A 104 -0.74 -3.76 -7.31
N ARG A 105 0.55 -3.55 -7.47
CA ARG A 105 1.15 -2.38 -8.16
C ARG A 105 0.90 -1.02 -7.49
N HIS A 106 0.46 -1.00 -6.24
CA HIS A 106 0.00 0.20 -5.51
C HIS A 106 1.10 0.97 -4.76
N SER A 107 2.38 0.72 -5.03
CA SER A 107 3.45 1.51 -4.41
C SER A 107 3.37 2.98 -4.82
N TYR A 108 3.13 3.88 -3.85
CA TYR A 108 2.99 5.32 -4.11
C TYR A 108 4.27 5.96 -4.66
N GLU A 109 5.44 5.41 -4.35
CA GLU A 109 6.75 5.87 -4.84
C GLU A 109 7.41 4.88 -5.82
N GLY A 110 6.63 3.97 -6.44
CA GLY A 110 7.10 3.07 -7.49
C GLY A 110 8.20 2.11 -7.02
N PHE A 111 8.14 1.64 -5.76
CA PHE A 111 9.14 0.70 -5.22
C PHE A 111 9.00 -0.72 -5.78
N SER A 112 7.86 -1.06 -6.37
CA SER A 112 7.59 -2.37 -6.96
C SER A 112 8.03 -2.50 -8.43
N THR A 113 8.66 -1.46 -8.99
CA THR A 113 9.19 -1.47 -10.36
C THR A 113 10.64 -1.01 -10.44
N VAL A 114 11.37 -1.34 -11.53
CA VAL A 114 12.80 -1.11 -11.66
C VAL A 114 13.21 -0.98 -13.13
N ASN A 115 14.17 -0.09 -13.42
CA ASN A 115 14.81 -0.04 -14.74
C ASN A 115 15.89 -1.13 -14.85
N GLY A 116 15.92 -1.85 -15.99
CA GLY A 116 16.95 -2.83 -16.34
C GLY A 116 17.00 -4.06 -15.40
N GLY A 117 16.05 -4.20 -14.49
CA GLY A 117 15.94 -5.29 -13.52
C GLY A 117 14.82 -6.28 -13.84
N ILE A 118 14.57 -7.21 -12.93
CA ILE A 118 13.45 -8.15 -13.02
C ILE A 118 12.32 -7.74 -12.05
N ILE A 119 11.08 -7.80 -12.51
CA ILE A 119 9.89 -7.73 -11.67
C ILE A 119 9.38 -9.16 -11.43
N ILE A 120 9.31 -9.56 -10.16
CA ILE A 120 8.70 -10.82 -9.72
C ILE A 120 7.27 -10.48 -9.30
N ASP A 121 6.33 -10.69 -10.20
CA ASP A 121 4.92 -10.36 -10.02
C ASP A 121 4.14 -11.57 -9.55
N VAL A 122 3.52 -11.48 -8.38
CA VAL A 122 2.75 -12.58 -7.79
C VAL A 122 1.25 -12.46 -8.05
N SER A 123 0.78 -11.54 -8.89
CA SER A 123 -0.65 -11.28 -9.14
C SER A 123 -1.41 -12.51 -9.65
N GLU A 124 -0.74 -13.48 -10.27
CA GLU A 124 -1.35 -14.74 -10.69
C GLU A 124 -1.42 -15.80 -9.57
N MET A 125 -0.81 -15.53 -8.40
CA MET A 125 -0.96 -16.34 -7.17
C MET A 125 -2.22 -15.91 -6.41
N ASN A 126 -3.39 -16.37 -6.82
CA ASN A 126 -4.68 -15.82 -6.41
C ASN A 126 -5.65 -16.80 -5.75
N LYS A 127 -5.18 -17.96 -5.26
CA LYS A 127 -6.01 -18.92 -4.52
C LYS A 127 -6.35 -18.40 -3.12
N VAL A 128 -7.60 -18.64 -2.68
CA VAL A 128 -8.11 -18.35 -1.35
C VAL A 128 -8.84 -19.57 -0.83
N LYS A 129 -8.40 -20.10 0.32
CA LYS A 129 -9.08 -21.17 1.07
C LYS A 129 -9.56 -20.62 2.40
N VAL A 130 -10.80 -20.89 2.76
CA VAL A 130 -11.43 -20.41 4.01
C VAL A 130 -11.90 -21.62 4.83
N ASP A 131 -11.40 -21.69 6.05
CA ASP A 131 -11.90 -22.57 7.09
C ASP A 131 -12.71 -21.74 8.09
N ARG A 132 -14.02 -21.78 7.95
CA ARG A 132 -14.95 -21.03 8.79
C ARG A 132 -14.96 -21.55 10.23
N LYS A 133 -14.91 -22.88 10.41
CA LYS A 133 -14.94 -23.54 11.74
C LYS A 133 -13.77 -23.07 12.59
N ASN A 134 -12.57 -23.10 12.03
CA ASN A 134 -11.34 -22.66 12.71
C ASN A 134 -11.06 -21.16 12.59
N ARG A 135 -11.94 -20.40 11.93
CA ARG A 135 -11.78 -18.94 11.69
C ARG A 135 -10.44 -18.58 11.07
N VAL A 136 -10.04 -19.35 10.06
CA VAL A 136 -8.75 -19.17 9.36
C VAL A 136 -9.01 -19.05 7.86
N ALA A 137 -8.23 -18.18 7.20
CA ALA A 137 -8.16 -18.12 5.75
C ALA A 137 -6.71 -18.19 5.28
N ILE A 138 -6.44 -19.01 4.26
CA ILE A 138 -5.16 -19.04 3.55
C ILE A 138 -5.37 -18.28 2.26
N VAL A 139 -4.62 -17.18 2.10
CA VAL A 139 -4.72 -16.25 0.98
C VAL A 139 -3.38 -16.15 0.27
N GLN A 140 -3.32 -16.51 -1.00
CA GLN A 140 -2.15 -16.24 -1.83
C GLN A 140 -2.01 -14.74 -2.08
N THR A 141 -0.79 -14.26 -2.16
CA THR A 141 -0.43 -12.85 -2.04
C THR A 141 -0.72 -12.00 -3.29
N GLY A 142 -1.07 -12.63 -4.40
CA GLY A 142 -1.47 -11.93 -5.62
C GLY A 142 -2.92 -11.42 -5.64
N ASN A 143 -3.69 -11.69 -4.59
CA ASN A 143 -5.09 -11.26 -4.54
C ASN A 143 -5.23 -9.75 -4.31
N PRO A 144 -6.06 -9.04 -5.11
CA PRO A 144 -6.57 -7.72 -4.74
C PRO A 144 -7.63 -7.84 -3.62
N LEU A 145 -7.82 -6.76 -2.86
CA LEU A 145 -8.74 -6.77 -1.71
C LEU A 145 -10.18 -7.09 -2.09
N ALA A 146 -10.68 -6.59 -3.20
CA ALA A 146 -12.03 -6.91 -3.69
C ALA A 146 -12.25 -8.43 -3.82
N ARG A 147 -11.25 -9.14 -4.36
CA ARG A 147 -11.33 -10.62 -4.48
C ARG A 147 -11.27 -11.29 -3.12
N VAL A 148 -10.41 -10.81 -2.21
CA VAL A 148 -10.31 -11.33 -0.84
C VAL A 148 -11.67 -11.16 -0.13
N TYR A 149 -12.25 -9.96 -0.14
CA TYR A 149 -13.54 -9.68 0.48
C TYR A 149 -14.65 -10.58 -0.06
N ARG A 150 -14.78 -10.70 -1.39
CA ARG A 150 -15.77 -11.56 -2.01
C ARG A 150 -15.62 -13.03 -1.60
N LYS A 151 -14.39 -13.57 -1.61
CA LYS A 151 -14.13 -14.98 -1.23
C LYS A 151 -14.38 -15.24 0.26
N LEU A 152 -14.05 -14.29 1.13
CA LEU A 152 -14.32 -14.37 2.57
C LEU A 152 -15.83 -14.24 2.85
N TRP A 153 -16.50 -13.30 2.19
CA TRP A 153 -17.94 -13.07 2.31
C TRP A 153 -18.77 -14.30 1.95
N ASN A 154 -18.37 -15.06 0.93
CA ASN A 154 -19.06 -16.31 0.56
C ASN A 154 -19.08 -17.35 1.70
N LYS A 155 -18.24 -17.16 2.73
CA LYS A 155 -18.20 -17.95 3.97
C LYS A 155 -18.63 -17.14 5.20
N ARG A 156 -19.24 -15.96 5.01
CA ARG A 156 -19.70 -15.05 6.07
C ARG A 156 -18.62 -14.71 7.10
N VAL A 157 -17.40 -14.50 6.63
CA VAL A 157 -16.27 -14.04 7.43
C VAL A 157 -15.59 -12.83 6.76
N ALA A 158 -14.91 -12.02 7.56
CA ALA A 158 -14.14 -10.86 7.11
C ALA A 158 -12.71 -10.86 7.67
N LEU A 159 -11.85 -10.14 6.98
CA LEU A 159 -10.50 -9.76 7.40
C LEU A 159 -10.48 -8.24 7.55
N PRO A 160 -9.97 -7.67 8.68
CA PRO A 160 -9.68 -6.24 8.74
C PRO A 160 -8.62 -5.90 7.69
N ALA A 161 -8.99 -5.12 6.69
CA ALA A 161 -8.08 -4.67 5.63
C ALA A 161 -8.55 -3.33 5.06
N GLY A 162 -7.80 -2.75 4.12
CA GLY A 162 -8.08 -1.45 3.52
C GLY A 162 -9.35 -1.42 2.66
N THR A 163 -9.76 -0.22 2.24
CA THR A 163 -11.00 0.01 1.47
C THR A 163 -10.79 -0.07 -0.04
N ALA A 164 -9.63 0.35 -0.56
CA ALA A 164 -9.35 0.37 -1.99
C ALA A 164 -9.35 -1.05 -2.60
N PRO A 165 -10.19 -1.33 -3.61
CA PRO A 165 -10.55 -2.68 -4.06
C PRO A 165 -9.42 -3.39 -4.82
N ASP A 166 -8.57 -2.66 -5.50
CA ASP A 166 -7.48 -3.13 -6.35
C ASP A 166 -6.12 -3.23 -5.63
N VAL A 167 -6.03 -2.71 -4.39
CA VAL A 167 -4.83 -2.85 -3.56
C VAL A 167 -4.51 -4.33 -3.32
N GLY A 168 -3.26 -4.72 -3.59
CA GLY A 168 -2.78 -6.08 -3.33
C GLY A 168 -2.65 -6.38 -1.84
N VAL A 169 -3.23 -7.49 -1.40
CA VAL A 169 -3.18 -7.95 0.00
C VAL A 169 -1.75 -8.12 0.51
N ALA A 170 -0.77 -8.36 -0.39
CA ALA A 170 0.62 -8.57 -0.01
C ALA A 170 1.25 -7.33 0.64
N GLY A 171 1.39 -6.25 -0.10
CA GLY A 171 2.02 -5.02 0.39
C GLY A 171 1.25 -4.41 1.55
N LEU A 172 -0.09 -4.40 1.45
CA LEU A 172 -0.95 -3.91 2.51
C LEU A 172 -0.65 -4.59 3.85
N THR A 173 -0.64 -5.92 3.90
CA THR A 173 -0.40 -6.70 5.11
C THR A 173 0.99 -6.46 5.70
N LEU A 174 2.02 -6.47 4.84
CA LEU A 174 3.41 -6.35 5.29
C LEU A 174 3.71 -4.97 5.91
N GLY A 175 3.00 -3.93 5.53
CA GLY A 175 3.15 -2.60 6.11
C GLY A 175 2.20 -2.30 7.28
N GLY A 176 1.22 -3.19 7.54
CA GLY A 176 0.23 -2.99 8.61
C GLY A 176 -1.19 -3.33 8.15
N GLY A 177 -1.73 -2.56 7.23
CA GLY A 177 -3.10 -2.70 6.72
C GLY A 177 -4.14 -2.07 7.64
N ILE A 178 -4.46 -0.82 7.35
CA ILE A 178 -5.46 -0.01 8.06
C ILE A 178 -6.79 -0.06 7.30
N GLY A 179 -7.90 -0.19 7.99
CA GLY A 179 -9.23 -0.16 7.41
C GLY A 179 -10.35 -0.08 8.43
N LEU A 180 -11.60 -0.15 7.98
CA LEU A 180 -12.79 0.15 8.79
C LEU A 180 -13.09 -0.86 9.92
N LEU A 181 -12.48 -2.03 9.89
CA LEU A 181 -12.58 -3.01 10.97
C LEU A 181 -11.39 -2.96 11.96
N SER A 182 -10.43 -2.07 11.72
CA SER A 182 -9.17 -2.06 12.50
C SER A 182 -9.36 -1.69 13.96
N ARG A 183 -10.24 -0.75 14.28
CA ARG A 183 -10.51 -0.37 15.68
C ARG A 183 -11.06 -1.55 16.49
N LYS A 184 -11.88 -2.41 15.89
CA LYS A 184 -12.48 -3.58 16.58
C LYS A 184 -11.55 -4.79 16.59
N TYR A 185 -10.84 -5.06 15.49
CA TYR A 185 -10.15 -6.35 15.28
C TYR A 185 -8.64 -6.23 15.07
N GLY A 186 -8.06 -5.03 15.18
CA GLY A 186 -6.65 -4.76 14.90
C GLY A 186 -6.38 -4.56 13.41
N LEU A 187 -5.14 -4.26 13.10
CA LEU A 187 -4.65 -4.13 11.73
C LEU A 187 -4.71 -5.46 10.98
N THR A 188 -4.60 -5.44 9.64
CA THR A 188 -4.49 -6.67 8.84
C THR A 188 -3.33 -7.54 9.34
N CYS A 189 -2.18 -6.93 9.63
CA CYS A 189 -0.98 -7.62 10.11
C CYS A 189 -1.16 -8.23 11.52
N ASP A 190 -2.04 -7.70 12.36
CA ASP A 190 -2.34 -8.28 13.69
C ASP A 190 -3.12 -9.60 13.57
N ASN A 191 -3.80 -9.78 12.44
CA ASN A 191 -4.53 -11.00 12.11
C ASN A 191 -3.69 -12.00 11.29
N LEU A 192 -2.44 -11.67 10.94
CA LEU A 192 -1.52 -12.56 10.24
C LEU A 192 -0.98 -13.62 11.20
N LYS A 193 -1.33 -14.90 11.00
CA LYS A 193 -0.85 -16.04 11.80
C LYS A 193 0.43 -16.64 11.22
N GLN A 194 0.56 -16.63 9.90
CA GLN A 194 1.68 -17.25 9.19
C GLN A 194 1.93 -16.56 7.85
N VAL A 195 3.18 -16.47 7.45
CA VAL A 195 3.62 -16.10 6.10
C VAL A 195 4.45 -17.22 5.49
N LYS A 196 4.19 -17.54 4.21
CA LYS A 196 5.10 -18.31 3.35
C LYS A 196 5.85 -17.30 2.48
N MET A 197 7.18 -17.32 2.52
CA MET A 197 8.04 -16.33 1.87
C MET A 197 9.20 -17.02 1.17
N VAL A 198 9.55 -16.56 -0.02
CA VAL A 198 10.80 -16.94 -0.69
C VAL A 198 11.87 -15.92 -0.28
N VAL A 199 12.92 -16.43 0.35
CA VAL A 199 14.08 -15.64 0.80
C VAL A 199 15.33 -16.04 0.02
N ALA A 200 16.33 -15.17 0.01
CA ALA A 200 17.65 -15.49 -0.52
C ALA A 200 18.34 -16.54 0.36
N SER A 201 19.11 -17.46 -0.22
CA SER A 201 19.86 -18.47 0.51
C SER A 201 21.17 -18.79 -0.19
N GLY A 202 22.26 -19.04 0.56
CA GLY A 202 23.59 -19.29 0.00
C GLY A 202 24.04 -18.17 -0.96
N ARG A 203 25.03 -18.47 -1.80
CA ARG A 203 25.62 -17.49 -2.73
C ARG A 203 24.63 -17.01 -3.79
N TYR A 204 23.91 -17.91 -4.46
CA TYR A 204 22.97 -17.59 -5.53
C TYR A 204 21.57 -18.19 -5.34
N GLY A 205 21.37 -19.00 -4.30
CA GLY A 205 20.15 -19.75 -4.06
C GLY A 205 18.99 -18.89 -3.55
N ALA A 206 17.80 -19.49 -3.60
CA ALA A 206 16.59 -19.02 -2.97
C ALA A 206 15.80 -20.22 -2.43
N LYS A 207 15.10 -20.03 -1.32
CA LYS A 207 14.27 -21.08 -0.73
C LYS A 207 12.97 -20.50 -0.17
N ALA A 208 11.91 -21.30 -0.20
CA ALA A 208 10.66 -20.99 0.48
C ALA A 208 10.77 -21.37 1.95
N ILE A 209 10.37 -20.47 2.83
CA ILE A 209 10.28 -20.71 4.27
C ILE A 209 8.92 -20.33 4.78
N VAL A 210 8.55 -20.90 5.92
CA VAL A 210 7.33 -20.55 6.68
C VAL A 210 7.76 -19.80 7.93
N ALA A 211 7.06 -18.70 8.21
CA ALA A 211 7.23 -17.97 9.46
C ALA A 211 5.89 -17.89 10.20
N ASN A 212 5.87 -18.33 11.44
CA ASN A 212 4.74 -18.29 12.35
C ASN A 212 5.26 -18.11 13.79
N ARG A 213 4.41 -18.22 14.81
CA ARG A 213 4.81 -17.99 16.20
C ARG A 213 5.88 -19.00 16.71
N ARG A 214 5.95 -20.19 16.12
CA ARG A 214 6.88 -21.28 16.54
C ARG A 214 8.15 -21.33 15.67
N ILE A 215 8.01 -21.03 14.39
CA ILE A 215 9.09 -21.17 13.39
C ILE A 215 9.34 -19.80 12.76
N ASN A 216 10.60 -19.34 12.72
CA ASN A 216 11.00 -18.06 12.14
C ASN A 216 10.14 -16.89 12.70
N SER A 217 9.91 -16.88 14.01
CA SER A 217 9.01 -15.94 14.68
C SER A 217 9.44 -14.48 14.51
N ASP A 218 10.73 -14.24 14.37
CA ASP A 218 11.32 -12.93 14.07
C ASP A 218 10.92 -12.43 12.65
N LEU A 219 10.89 -13.31 11.66
CA LEU A 219 10.40 -12.96 10.32
C LEU A 219 8.88 -12.72 10.32
N LEU A 220 8.11 -13.49 11.10
CA LEU A 220 6.69 -13.19 11.29
C LEU A 220 6.50 -11.82 11.92
N TRP A 221 7.29 -11.48 12.96
CA TRP A 221 7.26 -10.16 13.60
C TRP A 221 7.57 -9.06 12.59
N ALA A 222 8.61 -9.20 11.79
CA ALA A 222 8.99 -8.25 10.73
C ALA A 222 7.93 -8.14 9.63
N SER A 223 7.25 -9.24 9.29
CA SER A 223 6.14 -9.26 8.32
C SER A 223 4.86 -8.58 8.82
N ARG A 224 4.83 -8.17 10.07
CA ARG A 224 3.71 -7.45 10.70
C ARG A 224 4.03 -5.95 10.86
N GLY A 225 4.24 -5.25 9.73
CA GLY A 225 4.46 -3.81 9.70
C GLY A 225 5.84 -3.35 9.24
N GLY A 226 6.77 -4.27 8.93
CA GLY A 226 8.12 -3.95 8.46
C GLY A 226 8.20 -3.54 6.98
N GLY A 227 7.06 -3.48 6.27
CA GLY A 227 6.99 -3.08 4.86
C GLY A 227 7.24 -4.21 3.87
N GLY A 228 6.65 -4.08 2.69
CA GLY A 228 6.77 -5.06 1.61
C GLY A 228 8.13 -5.06 0.92
N GLY A 229 8.58 -6.24 0.44
CA GLY A 229 9.77 -6.36 -0.40
C GLY A 229 11.12 -6.17 0.31
N ASN A 230 11.16 -6.22 1.66
CA ASN A 230 12.38 -6.03 2.45
C ASN A 230 13.15 -7.33 2.74
N PHE A 231 12.45 -8.44 2.95
CA PHE A 231 13.04 -9.69 3.45
C PHE A 231 12.95 -10.84 2.45
N GLY A 232 12.09 -10.70 1.44
CA GLY A 232 11.77 -11.74 0.47
C GLY A 232 10.50 -11.43 -0.29
N VAL A 233 10.04 -12.41 -1.07
CA VAL A 233 8.77 -12.38 -1.79
C VAL A 233 7.75 -13.27 -1.08
N ALA A 234 6.75 -12.67 -0.44
CA ALA A 234 5.67 -13.42 0.19
C ALA A 234 4.78 -14.08 -0.87
N THR A 235 4.39 -15.34 -0.65
CA THR A 235 3.59 -16.15 -1.60
C THR A 235 2.23 -16.55 -1.06
N ALA A 236 2.09 -16.67 0.27
CA ALA A 236 0.81 -16.94 0.91
C ALA A 236 0.81 -16.44 2.37
N TYR A 237 -0.37 -16.07 2.83
CA TYR A 237 -0.67 -15.67 4.20
C TYR A 237 -1.71 -16.60 4.80
N THR A 238 -1.59 -16.89 6.10
CA THR A 238 -2.66 -17.47 6.90
C THR A 238 -3.16 -16.41 7.86
N PHE A 239 -4.42 -16.03 7.74
CA PHE A 239 -5.06 -15.01 8.56
C PHE A 239 -6.06 -15.61 9.54
N ARG A 240 -6.20 -14.97 10.70
CA ARG A 240 -7.41 -15.07 11.50
C ARG A 240 -8.50 -14.23 10.83
N VAL A 241 -9.69 -14.83 10.63
CA VAL A 241 -10.88 -14.14 10.11
C VAL A 241 -11.97 -14.07 11.15
N ARG A 242 -12.95 -13.16 10.97
CA ARG A 242 -14.02 -12.90 11.91
C ARG A 242 -15.38 -13.14 11.26
N PRO A 243 -16.34 -13.79 11.95
CA PRO A 243 -17.72 -13.83 11.47
C PRO A 243 -18.25 -12.42 11.24
N ILE A 244 -18.98 -12.24 10.16
CA ILE A 244 -19.64 -10.97 9.82
C ILE A 244 -20.89 -11.23 8.99
N SER A 245 -21.91 -10.39 9.19
CA SER A 245 -23.16 -10.43 8.42
C SER A 245 -23.47 -9.06 7.82
N SER A 246 -23.99 -8.16 8.63
CA SER A 246 -24.34 -6.80 8.24
C SER A 246 -23.57 -5.79 9.07
N VAL A 247 -23.52 -4.58 8.56
CA VAL A 247 -22.95 -3.40 9.22
C VAL A 247 -23.82 -2.19 8.91
N SER A 248 -23.80 -1.20 9.79
CA SER A 248 -24.42 0.09 9.47
C SER A 248 -23.38 1.07 9.01
N ILE A 249 -23.71 1.81 7.94
CA ILE A 249 -22.83 2.81 7.35
C ILE A 249 -23.52 4.16 7.39
N TYR A 250 -22.70 5.22 7.47
CA TYR A 250 -23.18 6.59 7.33
C TYR A 250 -22.34 7.40 6.35
N SER A 251 -22.94 8.46 5.81
CA SER A 251 -22.28 9.54 5.10
C SER A 251 -22.92 10.85 5.51
N ILE A 252 -22.11 11.82 5.90
CA ILE A 252 -22.55 13.19 6.22
C ILE A 252 -21.70 14.12 5.38
N THR A 253 -22.35 15.06 4.69
CA THR A 253 -21.71 16.10 3.87
C THR A 253 -22.01 17.47 4.44
N TRP A 254 -21.00 18.32 4.56
CA TRP A 254 -21.13 19.74 4.93
C TRP A 254 -20.56 20.64 3.82
N LYS A 255 -20.95 21.91 3.85
CA LYS A 255 -20.29 22.95 3.06
C LYS A 255 -18.86 23.16 3.55
N TRP A 256 -17.96 23.47 2.66
CA TRP A 256 -16.55 23.71 2.98
C TRP A 256 -16.34 24.83 4.01
N ALA A 257 -17.24 25.83 4.06
CA ALA A 257 -17.24 26.92 5.03
C ALA A 257 -17.29 26.44 6.49
N ASP A 258 -17.85 25.26 6.76
CA ASP A 258 -17.95 24.70 8.10
C ASP A 258 -16.64 23.97 8.56
N LEU A 259 -15.56 24.01 7.79
CA LEU A 259 -14.31 23.24 8.06
C LEU A 259 -13.80 23.47 9.49
N GLU A 260 -13.70 24.71 9.94
CA GLU A 260 -13.14 25.05 11.25
C GLU A 260 -14.05 24.64 12.42
N LYS A 261 -15.30 24.28 12.16
CA LYS A 261 -16.24 23.69 13.12
C LYS A 261 -16.20 22.16 13.05
N VAL A 262 -16.34 21.61 11.83
CA VAL A 262 -16.54 20.18 11.59
C VAL A 262 -15.27 19.37 11.87
N LEU A 263 -14.11 19.80 11.35
CA LEU A 263 -12.88 19.02 11.50
C LEU A 263 -12.45 18.86 12.96
N PRO A 264 -12.41 19.89 13.82
CA PRO A 264 -12.10 19.73 15.24
C PRO A 264 -13.12 18.88 15.98
N ALA A 265 -14.41 19.02 15.68
CA ALA A 265 -15.46 18.21 16.29
C ALA A 265 -15.28 16.72 15.94
N TRP A 266 -15.03 16.41 14.67
CA TRP A 266 -14.76 15.05 14.22
C TRP A 266 -13.51 14.46 14.86
N GLN A 267 -12.44 15.21 14.98
CA GLN A 267 -11.17 14.75 15.58
C GLN A 267 -11.33 14.38 17.05
N ARG A 268 -12.14 15.09 17.81
CA ARG A 268 -12.43 14.75 19.22
C ARG A 268 -13.38 13.56 19.34
N TRP A 269 -14.41 13.54 18.48
CA TRP A 269 -15.46 12.53 18.50
C TRP A 269 -14.99 11.14 17.98
N ALA A 270 -14.30 11.10 16.85
CA ALA A 270 -14.04 9.85 16.14
C ALA A 270 -13.15 8.85 16.92
N PRO A 271 -12.12 9.27 17.69
CA PRO A 271 -11.40 8.39 18.60
C PRO A 271 -12.18 8.01 19.86
N SER A 272 -13.10 8.86 20.35
CA SER A 272 -13.79 8.67 21.62
C SER A 272 -14.99 7.71 21.53
N VAL A 273 -15.54 7.47 20.34
CA VAL A 273 -16.69 6.56 20.20
C VAL A 273 -16.27 5.10 20.32
N THR A 274 -17.26 4.23 20.52
CA THR A 274 -17.03 2.77 20.62
C THR A 274 -16.09 2.24 19.54
N ASN A 275 -15.25 1.27 19.87
CA ASN A 275 -14.34 0.64 18.91
C ASN A 275 -15.06 -0.16 17.78
N ARG A 276 -16.38 -0.36 17.90
CA ARG A 276 -17.21 -0.96 16.85
C ARG A 276 -17.47 0.00 15.67
N LEU A 277 -17.25 1.31 15.87
CA LEU A 277 -17.39 2.35 14.87
C LEU A 277 -16.00 2.83 14.45
N THR A 278 -15.72 2.78 13.15
CA THR A 278 -14.58 3.46 12.52
C THR A 278 -15.12 4.53 11.58
N SER A 279 -14.58 5.73 11.70
CA SER A 279 -14.99 6.89 10.92
C SER A 279 -13.82 7.44 10.11
N THR A 280 -14.13 7.97 8.93
CA THR A 280 -13.23 8.75 8.08
C THR A 280 -13.80 10.14 7.88
N ILE A 281 -12.93 11.10 7.55
CA ILE A 281 -13.33 12.42 7.06
C ILE A 281 -12.41 12.82 5.90
N GLU A 282 -12.98 13.36 4.85
CA GLU A 282 -12.28 13.97 3.73
C GLU A 282 -12.64 15.44 3.64
N VAL A 283 -11.61 16.27 3.63
CA VAL A 283 -11.70 17.69 3.32
C VAL A 283 -11.11 17.89 1.94
N SER A 284 -11.95 18.21 0.98
CA SER A 284 -11.56 18.49 -0.40
C SER A 284 -11.01 19.91 -0.55
N ALA A 285 -10.32 20.19 -1.66
CA ALA A 285 -9.97 21.54 -2.05
C ALA A 285 -11.20 22.46 -2.05
N LYS A 286 -11.05 23.73 -1.69
CA LYS A 286 -12.14 24.73 -1.63
C LYS A 286 -12.97 24.78 -2.92
N GLN A 287 -12.33 24.53 -4.06
CA GLN A 287 -12.98 24.46 -5.38
C GLN A 287 -14.07 23.37 -5.49
N VAL A 288 -14.02 22.31 -4.66
CA VAL A 288 -15.05 21.26 -4.60
C VAL A 288 -16.20 21.66 -3.69
N GLY A 289 -15.89 22.43 -2.66
CA GLY A 289 -16.89 23.08 -1.80
C GLY A 289 -17.48 22.18 -0.70
N THR A 290 -16.91 20.97 -0.44
CA THR A 290 -17.50 20.02 0.50
C THR A 290 -16.49 19.39 1.46
N ILE A 291 -17.04 18.96 2.61
CA ILE A 291 -16.41 18.09 3.60
C ILE A 291 -17.30 16.87 3.73
N VAL A 292 -16.73 15.67 3.67
CA VAL A 292 -17.51 14.43 3.76
C VAL A 292 -16.93 13.56 4.88
N SER A 293 -17.78 13.18 5.84
CA SER A 293 -17.44 12.12 6.80
C SER A 293 -18.24 10.87 6.50
N THR A 294 -17.56 9.73 6.46
CA THR A 294 -18.19 8.42 6.33
C THR A 294 -17.73 7.49 7.46
N GLY A 295 -18.46 6.41 7.67
CA GLY A 295 -18.03 5.43 8.65
C GLY A 295 -18.87 4.18 8.66
N GLN A 296 -18.35 3.17 9.38
CA GLN A 296 -18.95 1.84 9.49
C GLN A 296 -19.03 1.42 10.95
N LEU A 297 -20.21 0.99 11.37
CA LEU A 297 -20.50 0.43 12.70
C LEU A 297 -20.78 -1.08 12.58
N LEU A 298 -20.14 -1.87 13.41
CA LEU A 298 -20.57 -3.24 13.72
C LEU A 298 -21.76 -3.18 14.72
N GLY A 299 -22.93 -2.84 14.20
CA GLY A 299 -24.17 -2.60 14.97
C GLY A 299 -25.29 -2.12 14.07
N GLY A 300 -26.45 -1.84 14.65
CA GLY A 300 -27.67 -1.41 13.95
C GLY A 300 -27.68 0.08 13.58
N ALA A 301 -28.57 0.45 12.65
CA ALA A 301 -28.71 1.84 12.20
C ALA A 301 -29.14 2.81 13.32
N GLU A 302 -30.03 2.38 14.23
CA GLU A 302 -30.47 3.19 15.35
C GLU A 302 -29.33 3.56 16.30
N GLU A 303 -28.48 2.58 16.61
CA GLU A 303 -27.28 2.83 17.39
C GLU A 303 -26.33 3.80 16.65
N LEU A 304 -26.16 3.62 15.34
CA LEU A 304 -25.34 4.51 14.53
C LEU A 304 -25.88 5.93 14.55
N ARG A 305 -27.21 6.14 14.39
CA ARG A 305 -27.83 7.48 14.48
C ARG A 305 -27.55 8.15 15.82
N ARG A 306 -27.64 7.42 16.93
CA ARG A 306 -27.30 7.96 18.25
C ARG A 306 -25.82 8.37 18.35
N LEU A 307 -24.92 7.52 17.88
CA LEU A 307 -23.47 7.78 17.95
C LEU A 307 -23.02 8.97 17.11
N ILE A 308 -23.63 9.22 15.93
CA ILE A 308 -23.26 10.36 15.05
C ILE A 308 -23.99 11.65 15.40
N ARG A 309 -24.91 11.65 16.38
CA ARG A 309 -25.69 12.85 16.77
C ARG A 309 -24.80 14.08 17.06
N PRO A 310 -23.64 13.98 17.72
CA PRO A 310 -22.77 15.14 17.90
C PRO A 310 -22.29 15.76 16.60
N LEU A 311 -22.00 14.94 15.56
CA LEU A 311 -21.60 15.44 14.24
C LEU A 311 -22.77 16.11 13.52
N LEU A 312 -23.97 15.57 13.63
CA LEU A 312 -25.18 16.16 13.04
C LEU A 312 -25.52 17.55 13.61
N ARG A 313 -25.09 17.83 14.85
CA ARG A 313 -25.25 19.14 15.52
C ARG A 313 -24.09 20.09 15.27
N THR A 314 -23.08 19.66 14.50
CA THR A 314 -21.90 20.47 14.18
C THR A 314 -22.00 21.03 12.77
N GLY A 315 -21.90 22.35 12.63
CA GLY A 315 -22.12 23.03 11.35
C GLY A 315 -23.54 22.79 10.82
N THR A 316 -23.71 22.90 9.50
CA THR A 316 -24.97 22.64 8.82
C THR A 316 -24.82 21.51 7.79
N PRO A 317 -25.14 20.26 8.18
CA PRO A 317 -25.10 19.14 7.23
C PRO A 317 -26.07 19.39 6.06
N ILE A 318 -25.57 19.23 4.83
CA ILE A 318 -26.37 19.39 3.60
C ILE A 318 -26.86 18.06 3.04
N LYS A 319 -26.24 16.93 3.46
CA LYS A 319 -26.68 15.59 3.09
C LYS A 319 -26.32 14.62 4.22
N VAL A 320 -27.27 13.77 4.58
CA VAL A 320 -27.09 12.72 5.59
C VAL A 320 -27.66 11.42 5.07
N MET A 321 -26.90 10.34 5.20
CA MET A 321 -27.32 8.98 4.89
C MET A 321 -26.91 8.06 6.03
N VAL A 322 -27.85 7.22 6.49
CA VAL A 322 -27.59 6.12 7.44
C VAL A 322 -28.37 4.90 6.96
N LYS A 323 -27.70 3.79 6.78
CA LYS A 323 -28.33 2.53 6.37
C LYS A 323 -27.58 1.32 6.93
N THR A 324 -28.29 0.21 7.14
CA THR A 324 -27.72 -1.11 7.41
C THR A 324 -27.67 -1.90 6.12
N VAL A 325 -26.52 -2.49 5.84
CA VAL A 325 -26.28 -3.24 4.60
C VAL A 325 -25.49 -4.51 4.88
N PRO A 326 -25.55 -5.53 4.02
CA PRO A 326 -24.60 -6.63 4.05
C PRO A 326 -23.15 -6.12 3.98
N PHE A 327 -22.24 -6.74 4.72
CA PHE A 327 -20.84 -6.26 4.78
C PHE A 327 -20.19 -6.13 3.40
N ILE A 328 -20.51 -7.01 2.46
CA ILE A 328 -19.96 -6.93 1.10
C ILE A 328 -20.40 -5.67 0.35
N GLU A 329 -21.62 -5.19 0.61
CA GLU A 329 -22.12 -3.92 0.04
C GLU A 329 -21.43 -2.73 0.67
N ALA A 330 -21.16 -2.77 2.00
CA ALA A 330 -20.37 -1.74 2.65
C ALA A 330 -18.96 -1.65 2.03
N THR A 331 -18.31 -2.79 1.71
CA THR A 331 -17.00 -2.77 1.03
C THR A 331 -17.05 -2.09 -0.34
N ARG A 332 -18.16 -2.22 -1.08
CA ARG A 332 -18.37 -1.53 -2.36
C ARG A 332 -18.61 -0.04 -2.17
N PHE A 333 -19.47 0.33 -1.20
CA PHE A 333 -19.71 1.73 -0.87
C PHE A 333 -18.43 2.52 -0.58
N PHE A 334 -17.51 1.95 0.23
CA PHE A 334 -16.23 2.60 0.53
C PHE A 334 -15.20 2.51 -0.61
N ALA A 335 -15.40 1.62 -1.58
CA ALA A 335 -14.55 1.52 -2.77
C ALA A 335 -14.90 2.55 -3.85
N GLU A 336 -16.13 3.05 -3.89
CA GLU A 336 -16.61 3.99 -4.91
C GLU A 336 -15.87 5.34 -4.90
N SER A 337 -15.35 5.76 -3.75
CA SER A 337 -14.54 6.96 -3.63
C SER A 337 -13.22 6.90 -4.42
N ASP A 338 -12.74 5.68 -4.75
CA ASP A 338 -11.48 5.46 -5.47
C ASP A 338 -11.68 5.30 -6.99
N LEU A 339 -12.92 5.30 -7.46
CA LEU A 339 -13.24 5.26 -8.90
C LEU A 339 -13.03 6.64 -9.53
N ASN A 340 -12.46 6.67 -10.74
CA ASN A 340 -12.23 7.89 -11.53
C ASN A 340 -11.18 8.88 -10.96
N LEU A 341 -10.23 8.38 -10.16
CA LEU A 341 -9.13 9.21 -9.68
C LEU A 341 -8.12 9.54 -10.80
N GLU A 342 -7.56 10.74 -10.74
CA GLU A 342 -6.48 11.13 -11.65
C GLU A 342 -5.27 10.20 -11.50
N PRO A 343 -4.63 9.79 -12.61
CA PRO A 343 -3.71 8.66 -12.65
C PRO A 343 -2.35 8.92 -12.00
N LYS A 344 -1.94 10.18 -11.88
CA LYS A 344 -0.67 10.59 -11.26
C LYS A 344 -0.96 11.26 -9.94
N PHE A 345 -0.12 10.99 -8.94
CA PHE A 345 -0.32 11.59 -7.64
C PHE A 345 0.96 11.71 -6.81
N LYS A 346 0.91 12.61 -5.86
CA LYS A 346 1.78 12.67 -4.70
C LYS A 346 0.92 12.53 -3.46
N ILE A 347 1.27 11.57 -2.63
CA ILE A 347 0.64 11.31 -1.34
C ILE A 347 1.74 11.28 -0.29
N THR A 348 1.43 11.78 0.90
CA THR A 348 2.22 11.64 2.11
C THR A 348 1.29 11.42 3.29
N GLY A 349 1.75 10.80 4.36
CA GLY A 349 0.93 10.54 5.52
C GLY A 349 1.54 11.11 6.80
N ALA A 350 0.78 11.03 7.87
CA ALA A 350 1.23 11.31 9.23
C ALA A 350 0.24 10.72 10.24
N TYR A 351 0.66 10.60 11.51
CA TYR A 351 -0.20 10.20 12.61
C TYR A 351 -0.47 11.35 13.57
N GLY A 352 -1.72 11.52 13.97
CA GLY A 352 -2.15 12.33 15.10
C GLY A 352 -2.29 11.48 16.35
N PHE A 353 -1.66 11.90 17.44
CA PHE A 353 -1.75 11.28 18.75
C PHE A 353 -2.72 12.02 19.67
N GLN A 354 -3.23 13.12 19.19
CA GLN A 354 -4.28 13.97 19.77
C GLN A 354 -4.92 14.79 18.64
N SER A 355 -6.02 15.48 18.94
CA SER A 355 -6.65 16.41 18.01
C SER A 355 -5.68 17.53 17.61
N LEU A 356 -5.71 17.96 16.37
CA LEU A 356 -4.97 19.14 15.92
C LEU A 356 -5.46 20.39 16.65
N PRO A 357 -4.57 21.26 17.11
CA PRO A 357 -4.97 22.55 17.65
C PRO A 357 -5.55 23.45 16.54
N ARG A 358 -6.12 24.60 16.94
CA ARG A 358 -6.73 25.58 16.02
C ARG A 358 -5.77 25.97 14.88
N GLU A 359 -4.48 26.14 15.18
CA GLU A 359 -3.46 26.44 14.17
C GLU A 359 -3.29 25.32 13.13
N GLY A 360 -3.24 24.05 13.55
CA GLY A 360 -3.17 22.91 12.64
C GLY A 360 -4.39 22.83 11.71
N VAL A 361 -5.57 23.15 12.22
CA VAL A 361 -6.79 23.22 11.42
C VAL A 361 -6.74 24.36 10.41
N ARG A 362 -6.23 25.55 10.82
CA ARG A 362 -6.01 26.68 9.90
C ARG A 362 -5.05 26.33 8.78
N ILE A 363 -3.97 25.62 9.07
CA ILE A 363 -3.02 25.16 8.05
C ILE A 363 -3.75 24.30 7.02
N ILE A 364 -4.60 23.36 7.45
CA ILE A 364 -5.40 22.53 6.54
C ILE A 364 -6.30 23.41 5.67
N ARG A 365 -7.04 24.34 6.27
CA ARG A 365 -7.89 25.29 5.56
C ARG A 365 -7.10 26.09 4.52
N ASP A 366 -5.98 26.68 4.92
CA ASP A 366 -5.22 27.60 4.08
C ASP A 366 -4.55 26.88 2.90
N PHE A 367 -4.04 25.68 3.11
CA PHE A 367 -3.51 24.86 2.02
C PHE A 367 -4.60 24.42 1.06
N LEU A 368 -5.74 23.96 1.55
CA LEU A 368 -6.85 23.51 0.69
C LEU A 368 -7.58 24.68 0.01
N SER A 369 -7.57 25.89 0.59
CA SER A 369 -8.09 27.08 -0.08
C SER A 369 -7.23 27.52 -1.27
N LYS A 370 -5.92 27.22 -1.22
CA LYS A 370 -4.92 27.52 -2.25
C LYS A 370 -4.43 26.24 -2.95
N ALA A 371 -5.27 25.21 -2.98
CA ALA A 371 -4.92 23.92 -3.59
C ALA A 371 -4.62 24.07 -5.10
N PRO A 372 -3.66 23.32 -5.64
CA PRO A 372 -3.26 23.42 -7.04
C PRO A 372 -4.38 23.01 -8.00
N ASN A 373 -5.30 22.14 -7.55
CA ASN A 373 -6.44 21.68 -8.31
C ASN A 373 -7.52 21.07 -7.39
N ARG A 374 -8.69 20.76 -7.98
CA ARG A 374 -9.83 20.15 -7.28
C ARG A 374 -9.60 18.75 -6.72
N HIS A 375 -8.56 18.03 -7.17
CA HIS A 375 -8.20 16.68 -6.76
C HIS A 375 -7.16 16.67 -5.64
N SER A 376 -7.06 17.77 -4.89
CA SER A 376 -6.23 17.90 -3.71
C SER A 376 -7.08 17.72 -2.46
N THR A 377 -6.66 16.83 -1.54
CA THR A 377 -7.47 16.46 -0.38
C THR A 377 -6.63 16.24 0.87
N VAL A 378 -7.27 16.34 2.03
CA VAL A 378 -6.85 15.74 3.28
C VAL A 378 -7.87 14.69 3.67
N TRP A 379 -7.46 13.43 3.62
CA TRP A 379 -8.26 12.33 4.14
C TRP A 379 -7.73 11.91 5.50
N SER A 380 -8.63 11.55 6.42
CA SER A 380 -8.28 11.11 7.76
C SER A 380 -9.16 9.95 8.20
N GLN A 381 -8.59 9.04 9.01
CA GLN A 381 -9.34 7.92 9.60
C GLN A 381 -9.04 7.78 11.09
N SER A 382 -10.07 7.54 11.90
CA SER A 382 -9.91 7.14 13.30
C SER A 382 -9.27 5.75 13.38
N LEU A 383 -8.19 5.64 14.16
CA LEU A 383 -7.39 4.43 14.28
C LEU A 383 -7.33 3.94 15.72
N GLY A 384 -6.91 4.78 16.65
CA GLY A 384 -6.79 4.52 18.07
C GLY A 384 -8.01 4.96 18.87
N GLY A 385 -7.75 5.39 20.10
CA GLY A 385 -8.77 5.90 21.04
C GLY A 385 -9.53 4.80 21.76
N ALA A 386 -10.74 5.13 22.23
CA ALA A 386 -11.54 4.33 23.16
C ALA A 386 -11.66 2.85 22.76
N GLY A 387 -11.03 1.97 23.56
CA GLY A 387 -11.09 0.53 23.42
C GLY A 387 -10.56 -0.04 22.10
N SER A 388 -9.82 0.75 21.29
CA SER A 388 -9.29 0.29 20.01
C SER A 388 -8.36 -0.90 20.16
N ALA A 389 -8.59 -1.95 19.37
CA ALA A 389 -7.72 -3.12 19.31
C ALA A 389 -6.30 -2.78 18.81
N VAL A 390 -6.15 -1.72 18.01
CA VAL A 390 -4.83 -1.24 17.54
C VAL A 390 -4.02 -0.72 18.72
N SER A 391 -4.63 0.07 19.60
CA SER A 391 -3.96 0.69 20.77
C SER A 391 -3.64 -0.28 21.90
N ARG A 392 -4.28 -1.46 21.93
CA ARG A 392 -4.01 -2.52 22.93
C ARG A 392 -2.77 -3.36 22.62
N VAL A 393 -2.26 -3.29 21.39
CA VAL A 393 -1.03 -4.00 20.99
C VAL A 393 0.17 -3.14 21.38
N ALA A 394 1.15 -3.72 22.09
CA ALA A 394 2.39 -3.01 22.40
C ALA A 394 3.16 -2.61 21.14
N ALA A 395 3.80 -1.46 21.15
CA ALA A 395 4.53 -0.93 19.99
C ALA A 395 5.64 -1.87 19.49
N THR A 396 6.20 -2.71 20.37
CA THR A 396 7.27 -3.68 20.08
C THR A 396 6.76 -5.08 19.73
N ALA A 397 5.45 -5.36 19.93
CA ALA A 397 4.89 -6.70 19.69
C ALA A 397 4.82 -7.10 18.21
N THR A 398 4.91 -6.12 17.32
CA THR A 398 5.01 -6.27 15.87
C THR A 398 5.96 -5.19 15.32
N ALA A 399 6.34 -5.26 14.05
CA ALA A 399 7.18 -4.23 13.45
C ALA A 399 6.45 -2.87 13.27
N TYR A 400 5.12 -2.84 13.31
CA TYR A 400 4.31 -1.61 13.24
C TYR A 400 4.31 -0.87 14.60
N PRO A 401 4.93 0.33 14.75
CA PRO A 401 5.15 0.95 16.06
C PRO A 401 4.04 1.92 16.50
N HIS A 402 3.23 2.47 15.55
CA HIS A 402 2.35 3.62 15.80
C HIS A 402 1.02 3.22 16.48
N ARG A 403 1.12 2.45 17.57
CA ARG A 403 -0.01 1.83 18.26
C ARG A 403 -0.87 2.81 19.06
N LYS A 404 -0.29 3.93 19.48
CA LYS A 404 -0.98 4.96 20.26
C LYS A 404 -1.53 6.10 19.41
N ALA A 405 -1.34 6.04 18.09
CA ALA A 405 -1.92 7.02 17.18
C ALA A 405 -3.45 6.92 17.18
N GLU A 406 -4.13 8.05 17.34
CA GLU A 406 -5.60 8.13 17.33
C GLU A 406 -6.17 8.29 15.93
N ILE A 407 -5.46 9.06 15.09
CA ILE A 407 -5.87 9.41 13.74
C ILE A 407 -4.70 9.17 12.79
N ILE A 408 -4.98 8.66 11.59
CA ILE A 408 -4.07 8.70 10.47
C ILE A 408 -4.54 9.77 9.48
N TYR A 409 -3.61 10.56 8.97
CA TYR A 409 -3.82 11.57 7.93
C TYR A 409 -3.16 11.14 6.63
N GLU A 410 -3.82 11.44 5.52
CA GLU A 410 -3.28 11.37 4.17
C GLU A 410 -3.45 12.74 3.51
N LEU A 411 -2.34 13.33 3.07
CA LEU A 411 -2.32 14.56 2.28
C LEU A 411 -2.06 14.16 0.83
N SER A 412 -2.95 14.52 -0.07
CA SER A 412 -2.84 14.11 -1.47
C SER A 412 -3.08 15.23 -2.46
N ALA A 413 -2.39 15.15 -3.58
CA ALA A 413 -2.71 15.89 -4.80
C ALA A 413 -2.62 14.93 -5.99
N ARG A 414 -3.61 14.99 -6.87
CA ARG A 414 -3.69 14.15 -8.06
C ARG A 414 -3.76 15.01 -9.31
N TRP A 415 -3.24 14.51 -10.42
CA TRP A 415 -3.21 15.24 -11.68
C TRP A 415 -3.11 14.30 -12.89
N ARG A 416 -3.37 14.83 -14.06
CA ARG A 416 -3.31 14.10 -15.33
C ARG A 416 -2.05 14.46 -16.13
N ASN A 417 -1.79 15.74 -16.33
CA ASN A 417 -0.77 16.22 -17.23
C ASN A 417 0.61 16.34 -16.58
N ASN A 418 1.68 16.09 -17.31
CA ASN A 418 3.04 16.14 -16.78
C ASN A 418 3.48 17.55 -16.34
N ASN A 419 2.99 18.59 -16.98
CA ASN A 419 3.30 19.99 -16.64
C ASN A 419 2.79 20.39 -15.24
N GLU A 420 1.77 19.71 -14.70
CA GLU A 420 1.22 19.95 -13.36
C GLU A 420 2.06 19.32 -12.26
N GLN A 421 2.94 18.36 -12.60
CA GLN A 421 3.62 17.47 -11.65
C GLN A 421 4.38 18.23 -10.57
N GLN A 422 5.25 19.18 -10.96
CA GLN A 422 6.11 19.87 -10.01
C GLN A 422 5.32 20.78 -9.06
N ARG A 423 4.25 21.43 -9.55
CA ARG A 423 3.35 22.26 -8.74
C ARG A 423 2.66 21.40 -7.67
N ASN A 424 2.10 20.25 -8.06
CA ASN A 424 1.39 19.35 -7.15
C ASN A 424 2.33 18.72 -6.11
N ILE A 425 3.51 18.24 -6.52
CA ILE A 425 4.50 17.66 -5.61
C ILE A 425 4.93 18.71 -4.58
N ARG A 426 5.35 19.90 -5.01
CA ARG A 426 5.76 20.99 -4.11
C ARG A 426 4.67 21.40 -3.14
N TRP A 427 3.41 21.42 -3.58
CA TRP A 427 2.29 21.74 -2.70
C TRP A 427 2.14 20.71 -1.58
N VAL A 428 2.13 19.40 -1.87
CA VAL A 428 2.04 18.33 -0.86
C VAL A 428 3.23 18.41 0.12
N GLU A 429 4.45 18.63 -0.38
CA GLU A 429 5.65 18.72 0.45
C GLU A 429 5.63 19.93 1.40
N ARG A 430 5.19 21.09 0.91
CA ARG A 430 5.01 22.30 1.73
C ARG A 430 3.92 22.08 2.77
N PHE A 431 2.81 21.49 2.39
CA PHE A 431 1.70 21.18 3.29
C PHE A 431 2.15 20.23 4.40
N ARG A 432 2.80 19.11 4.04
CA ARG A 432 3.37 18.19 5.03
C ARG A 432 4.30 18.91 6.00
N ARG A 433 5.18 19.77 5.50
CA ARG A 433 6.13 20.55 6.32
C ARG A 433 5.41 21.44 7.32
N ALA A 434 4.36 22.14 6.89
CA ALA A 434 3.57 23.02 7.74
C ALA A 434 2.83 22.26 8.85
N LEU A 435 2.30 21.04 8.58
CA LEU A 435 1.63 20.22 9.59
C LEU A 435 2.57 19.50 10.54
N ARG A 436 3.86 19.39 10.22
CA ARG A 436 4.84 18.58 10.97
C ARG A 436 4.93 18.90 12.47
N PRO A 437 4.77 20.13 12.97
CA PRO A 437 4.75 20.41 14.40
C PRO A 437 3.64 19.69 15.18
N PHE A 438 2.52 19.36 14.53
CA PHE A 438 1.30 18.82 15.17
C PHE A 438 1.11 17.33 14.96
N VAL A 439 1.89 16.68 14.08
CA VAL A 439 1.78 15.26 13.73
C VAL A 439 3.13 14.57 13.82
N LYS A 440 3.12 13.25 14.11
CA LYS A 440 4.36 12.48 14.31
C LYS A 440 4.27 11.15 13.57
N GLY A 441 5.46 10.61 13.19
CA GLY A 441 5.53 9.34 12.48
C GLY A 441 4.92 9.38 11.08
N ASP A 442 5.06 8.29 10.36
CA ASP A 442 4.53 8.14 9.00
C ASP A 442 4.16 6.68 8.76
N TYR A 443 3.21 6.44 7.87
CA TYR A 443 2.77 5.09 7.52
C TYR A 443 3.59 4.53 6.37
N VAL A 444 4.21 3.37 6.58
CA VAL A 444 5.10 2.76 5.57
C VAL A 444 4.39 2.41 4.26
N ASN A 445 3.07 2.21 4.28
CA ASN A 445 2.27 2.02 3.07
C ASN A 445 1.84 3.34 2.39
N PHE A 446 2.11 4.49 3.00
CA PHE A 446 2.07 5.81 2.39
C PHE A 446 3.51 6.34 2.22
N PRO A 447 4.38 5.61 1.50
CA PRO A 447 5.78 6.00 1.41
C PRO A 447 5.94 7.35 0.73
N ASP A 448 6.94 8.10 1.22
CA ASP A 448 7.30 9.39 0.66
C ASP A 448 8.84 9.52 0.66
N LEU A 449 9.43 9.64 -0.53
CA LEU A 449 10.89 9.78 -0.71
C LEU A 449 11.47 11.05 -0.06
N GLN A 450 10.65 12.06 0.22
CA GLN A 450 11.07 13.29 0.88
C GLN A 450 11.23 13.12 2.41
N ILE A 451 10.84 12.02 2.97
CA ILE A 451 11.05 11.73 4.39
C ILE A 451 12.49 11.29 4.60
N LYS A 452 13.37 12.24 4.91
CA LYS A 452 14.82 11.99 5.12
C LYS A 452 15.08 11.00 6.26
N ASN A 453 14.43 11.19 7.42
CA ASN A 453 14.56 10.28 8.56
C ASN A 453 13.45 9.21 8.57
N TRP A 454 13.22 8.58 7.40
CA TRP A 454 12.22 7.54 7.22
C TRP A 454 12.36 6.34 8.18
N PRO A 455 13.60 5.93 8.61
CA PRO A 455 13.71 4.82 9.55
C PRO A 455 12.98 5.09 10.87
N LYS A 456 13.16 6.28 11.44
CA LYS A 456 12.47 6.73 12.65
C LYS A 456 10.99 6.99 12.38
N ALA A 457 10.68 7.61 11.24
CA ALA A 457 9.32 7.97 10.88
C ALA A 457 8.40 6.75 10.69
N TYR A 458 8.86 5.70 9.98
CA TYR A 458 8.07 4.50 9.74
C TYR A 458 8.13 3.48 10.86
N TYR A 459 9.29 3.31 11.50
CA TYR A 459 9.54 2.15 12.38
C TYR A 459 9.86 2.51 13.84
N GLY A 460 10.10 3.80 14.15
CA GLY A 460 10.44 4.22 15.51
C GLY A 460 11.59 3.40 16.09
N GLY A 461 11.41 2.92 17.32
CA GLY A 461 12.39 2.05 18.01
C GLY A 461 12.54 0.65 17.42
N ASN A 462 11.61 0.20 16.57
CA ASN A 462 11.64 -1.15 15.97
C ASN A 462 12.69 -1.29 14.86
N PHE A 463 13.26 -0.18 14.37
CA PHE A 463 14.18 -0.21 13.22
C PHE A 463 15.45 -1.02 13.48
N ARG A 464 16.01 -0.97 14.70
CA ARG A 464 17.20 -1.78 15.07
C ARG A 464 16.92 -3.28 14.90
N ARG A 465 15.78 -3.76 15.41
CA ARG A 465 15.38 -5.17 15.28
C ARG A 465 15.09 -5.54 13.83
N LEU A 466 14.49 -4.65 13.02
CA LEU A 466 14.29 -4.89 11.59
C LEU A 466 15.61 -5.10 10.84
N LYS A 467 16.67 -4.36 11.17
CA LYS A 467 18.01 -4.58 10.61
C LYS A 467 18.59 -5.95 10.99
N GLN A 468 18.34 -6.41 12.22
CA GLN A 468 18.76 -7.77 12.64
C GLN A 468 18.04 -8.85 11.82
N VAL A 469 16.72 -8.73 11.63
CA VAL A 469 15.95 -9.65 10.79
C VAL A 469 16.43 -9.58 9.33
N LYS A 470 16.72 -8.39 8.82
CA LYS A 470 17.26 -8.21 7.46
C LYS A 470 18.58 -8.96 7.29
N ARG A 471 19.53 -8.84 8.22
CA ARG A 471 20.81 -9.57 8.20
C ARG A 471 20.61 -11.09 8.16
N LYS A 472 19.64 -11.61 8.91
CA LYS A 472 19.37 -13.05 8.98
C LYS A 472 18.78 -13.61 7.69
N TYR A 473 17.81 -12.91 7.08
CA TYR A 473 17.05 -13.44 5.94
C TYR A 473 17.45 -12.90 4.57
N ASP A 474 18.20 -11.82 4.53
CA ASP A 474 18.74 -11.21 3.30
C ASP A 474 20.12 -10.57 3.53
N PRO A 475 21.13 -11.36 3.97
CA PRO A 475 22.47 -10.84 4.29
C PRO A 475 23.16 -10.17 3.10
N HIS A 476 22.82 -10.57 1.88
CA HIS A 476 23.39 -10.03 0.64
C HIS A 476 22.60 -8.82 0.08
N ASN A 477 21.62 -8.32 0.83
CA ASN A 477 20.78 -7.18 0.43
C ASN A 477 20.18 -7.32 -0.99
N VAL A 478 19.69 -8.52 -1.31
CA VAL A 478 19.07 -8.86 -2.60
C VAL A 478 17.75 -8.09 -2.79
N PHE A 479 16.96 -7.99 -1.71
CA PHE A 479 15.68 -7.30 -1.68
C PHE A 479 15.88 -5.86 -1.23
N ARG A 480 16.23 -4.98 -2.20
CA ARG A 480 16.56 -3.57 -1.94
C ARG A 480 15.85 -2.62 -2.89
N PHE A 481 15.42 -1.49 -2.38
CA PHE A 481 14.82 -0.35 -3.08
C PHE A 481 15.10 0.93 -2.28
N ALA A 482 14.70 2.10 -2.78
CA ALA A 482 14.78 3.32 -1.99
C ALA A 482 13.94 3.17 -0.70
N GLN A 483 14.49 3.58 0.45
CA GLN A 483 13.89 3.40 1.77
C GLN A 483 13.67 1.92 2.18
N SER A 484 14.34 0.95 1.55
CA SER A 484 14.36 -0.43 2.06
C SER A 484 15.24 -0.55 3.30
N ILE A 485 14.90 -1.48 4.18
CA ILE A 485 15.68 -1.74 5.40
C ILE A 485 17.08 -2.23 5.01
N PRO A 486 18.16 -1.53 5.42
CA PRO A 486 19.53 -1.92 5.09
C PRO A 486 20.00 -3.08 5.97
N VAL A 487 20.98 -3.84 5.49
CA VAL A 487 21.62 -4.89 6.29
C VAL A 487 22.35 -4.31 7.50
N GLY A 488 22.88 -3.08 7.40
CA GLY A 488 23.72 -2.46 8.42
C GLY A 488 25.15 -2.98 8.43
N LYS A 489 26.08 -2.19 8.96
CA LYS A 489 27.44 -2.67 9.23
C LYS A 489 27.37 -3.73 10.35
N GLN A 490 28.19 -4.80 10.25
CA GLN A 490 28.44 -5.68 11.37
C GLN A 490 29.08 -4.85 12.48
N GLU A 491 28.40 -4.67 13.61
CA GLU A 491 29.10 -4.20 14.81
C GLU A 491 30.12 -5.30 15.13
N ARG A 492 31.42 -5.03 14.92
CA ARG A 492 32.47 -5.88 15.43
C ARG A 492 32.30 -5.90 16.95
N LYS A 493 32.06 -7.09 17.50
CA LYS A 493 32.11 -7.33 18.93
C LYS A 493 33.55 -7.17 19.42
#